data_36a5e8928f0e2b7c67793c7fe93ea619
#
_entry.id   36a5e8928f0e2b7c67793c7fe93ea619
#
_cell.length_a   1.000
_cell.length_b   1.000
_cell.length_c   1.000
_cell.angle_alpha   90.00
_cell.angle_beta   90.00
_cell.angle_gamma   90.00
#
_symmetry.space_group_name_H-M   'P 1'
#
loop_
_entity.id
_entity.type
_entity.pdbx_description
1 polymer ?
#
loop_
_entity_poly.entity_id
_entity_poly.type
_entity_poly.pdbx_seq_one_letter_code
_entity_poly.pdbx_strand_id
1 'polypeptide(L)'
;MTLTRRALGALTVLSLGGLALSATAQTKWDLPSAYPASNFHTENLVQFAKDVDAATGGKLKIQVHDNASLFKAPEIKRAVQGGQAQAGELLMVNFQNEWPLWGLDGIPFLATSYAESKKLYQASKETVQKKLGEQGMMLLYAVAWPPQGIFTKKQVASAADLKGIKWRAYSPATARIAELVGAQPVTVQQAELSQAMATGVVESYMSSGSTGYDTKTYEHLKFFADTQAWLPKNAVIANKKAFDALDKATQDGLLKAAAEAEARGWATSERKTNEYLDLLRKNGMTVYAPSAQLMTDMRKVGDTMLKDWLDKAGAEGKVVVDAYRAAK
;
A
#
# COMPACT_ATOMS: atom_id res chain seq x y z
N MET A 1 -8.35 78.39 -59.74
CA MET A 1 -8.48 77.21 -60.61
C MET A 1 -7.69 76.11 -60.00
N THR A 2 -8.33 75.20 -59.34
CA THR A 2 -7.66 74.19 -58.58
C THR A 2 -8.51 72.90 -58.61
N LEU A 3 -7.94 71.85 -59.10
CA LEU A 3 -8.57 70.51 -59.18
C LEU A 3 -8.04 69.61 -58.05
N THR A 4 -8.93 69.21 -57.24
CA THR A 4 -8.72 68.19 -56.17
C THR A 4 -8.80 66.81 -56.75
N ARG A 5 -7.81 65.94 -56.47
CA ARG A 5 -7.84 64.50 -56.70
C ARG A 5 -7.98 63.75 -55.35
N ARG A 6 -9.11 63.07 -55.19
CA ARG A 6 -9.35 62.14 -54.10
C ARG A 6 -8.67 60.82 -54.44
N ALA A 7 -7.81 60.30 -53.55
CA ALA A 7 -7.32 58.95 -53.58
C ALA A 7 -8.09 58.12 -52.58
N LEU A 8 -8.81 57.10 -53.05
CA LEU A 8 -9.43 56.05 -52.22
C LEU A 8 -8.34 55.05 -51.80
N GLY A 9 -8.04 55.00 -50.53
CA GLY A 9 -7.23 53.90 -49.95
C GLY A 9 -8.14 52.76 -49.50
N ALA A 10 -8.02 51.61 -50.12
CA ALA A 10 -8.69 50.39 -49.69
C ALA A 10 -7.94 49.80 -48.47
N LEU A 11 -8.58 49.81 -47.28
CA LEU A 11 -8.10 49.10 -46.10
C LEU A 11 -8.48 47.59 -46.22
N THR A 12 -7.48 46.75 -46.51
CA THR A 12 -7.64 45.29 -46.42
C THR A 12 -7.47 44.89 -44.96
N VAL A 13 -8.58 44.56 -44.30
CA VAL A 13 -8.57 43.97 -42.94
C VAL A 13 -8.22 42.50 -43.06
N LEU A 14 -6.96 42.12 -42.78
CA LEU A 14 -6.53 40.74 -42.56
C LEU A 14 -7.15 40.31 -41.18
N SER A 15 -8.20 39.53 -41.23
CA SER A 15 -8.71 38.78 -40.05
C SER A 15 -7.76 37.65 -39.77
N LEU A 16 -6.80 37.83 -38.83
CA LEU A 16 -6.11 36.71 -38.19
C LEU A 16 -7.13 35.95 -37.33
N GLY A 17 -7.63 34.85 -37.89
CA GLY A 17 -8.36 33.85 -37.13
C GLY A 17 -7.40 33.20 -36.11
N GLY A 18 -7.37 33.73 -34.90
CA GLY A 18 -6.66 33.12 -33.78
C GLY A 18 -7.27 31.79 -33.48
N LEU A 19 -6.61 30.70 -33.84
CA LEU A 19 -6.86 29.37 -33.27
C LEU A 19 -6.58 29.49 -31.76
N ALA A 20 -7.64 29.76 -30.99
CA ALA A 20 -7.60 29.59 -29.55
C ALA A 20 -7.35 28.11 -29.28
N LEU A 21 -6.10 27.73 -29.13
CA LEU A 21 -5.72 26.48 -28.48
C LEU A 21 -6.34 26.52 -27.08
N SER A 22 -7.48 25.85 -26.91
CA SER A 22 -8.07 25.62 -25.60
C SER A 22 -7.00 24.88 -24.78
N ALA A 23 -6.23 25.62 -23.99
CA ALA A 23 -5.37 25.03 -22.98
C ALA A 23 -6.30 24.28 -22.03
N THR A 24 -6.40 22.96 -22.23
CA THR A 24 -7.11 22.10 -21.28
C THR A 24 -6.43 22.29 -19.93
N ALA A 25 -7.16 22.85 -18.96
CA ALA A 25 -6.62 23.08 -17.62
C ALA A 25 -6.11 21.75 -17.06
N GLN A 26 -4.82 21.69 -16.72
CA GLN A 26 -4.18 20.54 -16.12
C GLN A 26 -4.80 20.24 -14.76
N THR A 27 -5.37 19.05 -14.60
CA THR A 27 -5.89 18.57 -13.31
C THR A 27 -4.73 18.06 -12.46
N LYS A 28 -4.69 18.46 -11.19
CA LYS A 28 -3.69 18.00 -10.22
C LYS A 28 -4.33 17.16 -9.15
N TRP A 29 -3.72 16.03 -8.83
CA TRP A 29 -4.09 15.16 -7.74
C TRP A 29 -2.95 15.03 -6.74
N ASP A 30 -3.29 15.02 -5.45
CA ASP A 30 -2.38 14.68 -4.36
C ASP A 30 -2.55 13.21 -4.01
N LEU A 31 -1.41 12.51 -3.85
CA LEU A 31 -1.34 11.10 -3.48
C LEU A 31 -0.40 10.92 -2.28
N PRO A 32 -0.92 11.00 -1.05
CA PRO A 32 -0.13 10.68 0.15
C PRO A 32 0.18 9.20 0.27
N SER A 33 1.41 8.92 0.74
CA SER A 33 1.93 7.61 1.14
C SER A 33 2.67 7.73 2.48
N ALA A 34 2.63 6.67 3.29
CA ALA A 34 3.27 6.65 4.60
C ALA A 34 4.74 6.18 4.57
N TYR A 35 5.27 5.79 3.41
CA TYR A 35 6.58 5.16 3.27
C TYR A 35 7.61 6.11 2.68
N PRO A 36 8.92 5.91 3.00
CA PRO A 36 9.98 6.77 2.49
C PRO A 36 10.16 6.63 0.98
N ALA A 37 10.78 7.64 0.35
CA ALA A 37 11.03 7.68 -1.09
C ALA A 37 11.78 6.45 -1.64
N SER A 38 12.66 5.85 -0.82
CA SER A 38 13.44 4.66 -1.16
C SER A 38 12.65 3.34 -1.09
N ASN A 39 11.42 3.36 -0.55
CA ASN A 39 10.59 2.16 -0.48
C ASN A 39 10.06 1.80 -1.87
N PHE A 40 10.05 0.51 -2.22
CA PHE A 40 9.63 0.06 -3.55
C PHE A 40 8.15 0.38 -3.88
N HIS A 41 7.27 0.48 -2.88
CA HIS A 41 5.91 0.97 -3.09
C HIS A 41 5.92 2.44 -3.50
N THR A 42 6.67 3.29 -2.81
CA THR A 42 6.80 4.71 -3.16
C THR A 42 7.45 4.91 -4.53
N GLU A 43 8.51 4.15 -4.86
CA GLU A 43 9.09 4.13 -6.20
C GLU A 43 8.05 3.79 -7.27
N ASN A 44 7.19 2.80 -6.98
CA ASN A 44 6.10 2.40 -7.88
C ASN A 44 5.03 3.49 -8.01
N LEU A 45 4.69 4.23 -6.93
CA LEU A 45 3.78 5.37 -6.98
C LEU A 45 4.34 6.52 -7.84
N VAL A 46 5.63 6.83 -7.69
CA VAL A 46 6.30 7.85 -8.51
C VAL A 46 6.29 7.47 -9.98
N GLN A 47 6.54 6.20 -10.30
CA GLN A 47 6.45 5.72 -11.68
C GLN A 47 5.01 5.74 -12.20
N PHE A 48 4.03 5.32 -11.37
CA PHE A 48 2.60 5.42 -11.70
C PHE A 48 2.20 6.86 -12.04
N ALA A 49 2.65 7.85 -11.26
CA ALA A 49 2.38 9.26 -11.54
C ALA A 49 2.94 9.71 -12.90
N LYS A 50 4.13 9.25 -13.27
CA LYS A 50 4.74 9.50 -14.60
C LYS A 50 3.96 8.81 -15.73
N ASP A 51 3.53 7.57 -15.50
CA ASP A 51 2.77 6.79 -16.47
C ASP A 51 1.39 7.46 -16.73
N VAL A 52 0.76 7.99 -15.68
CA VAL A 52 -0.50 8.76 -15.79
C VAL A 52 -0.29 10.06 -16.58
N ASP A 53 0.75 10.81 -16.28
CA ASP A 53 1.08 12.05 -17.03
C ASP A 53 1.25 11.74 -18.53
N ALA A 54 2.01 10.72 -18.87
CA ALA A 54 2.22 10.28 -20.25
C ALA A 54 0.92 9.77 -20.92
N ALA A 55 0.18 8.89 -20.24
CA ALA A 55 -1.04 8.28 -20.79
C ALA A 55 -2.17 9.28 -20.98
N THR A 56 -2.19 10.38 -20.22
CA THR A 56 -3.21 11.44 -20.30
C THR A 56 -2.77 12.66 -21.14
N GLY A 57 -1.56 12.61 -21.72
CA GLY A 57 -1.00 13.74 -22.47
C GLY A 57 -0.86 15.01 -21.60
N GLY A 58 -0.53 14.85 -20.32
CA GLY A 58 -0.33 15.95 -19.38
C GLY A 58 -1.62 16.53 -18.77
N LYS A 59 -2.80 15.98 -19.09
CA LYS A 59 -4.08 16.47 -18.54
C LYS A 59 -4.25 16.18 -17.06
N LEU A 60 -3.71 15.06 -16.57
CA LEU A 60 -3.73 14.68 -15.16
C LEU A 60 -2.30 14.54 -14.64
N LYS A 61 -1.96 15.30 -13.62
CA LYS A 61 -0.71 15.17 -12.87
C LYS A 61 -0.96 14.73 -11.45
N ILE A 62 -0.23 13.71 -11.01
CA ILE A 62 -0.29 13.19 -9.65
C ILE A 62 0.99 13.60 -8.92
N GLN A 63 0.81 14.30 -7.80
CA GLN A 63 1.90 14.62 -6.87
C GLN A 63 1.93 13.56 -5.76
N VAL A 64 2.99 12.79 -5.71
CA VAL A 64 3.22 11.82 -4.60
C VAL A 64 3.82 12.56 -3.41
N HIS A 65 3.23 12.34 -2.22
CA HIS A 65 3.70 12.86 -0.94
C HIS A 65 4.11 11.66 -0.08
N ASP A 66 5.40 11.42 0.01
CA ASP A 66 5.99 10.29 0.71
C ASP A 66 6.17 10.54 2.21
N ASN A 67 6.63 9.50 2.92
CA ASN A 67 7.04 9.53 4.34
C ASN A 67 6.04 10.21 5.29
N ALA A 68 4.73 10.02 5.03
CA ALA A 68 3.63 10.62 5.79
C ALA A 68 3.71 12.18 5.86
N SER A 69 4.30 12.83 4.84
CA SER A 69 4.52 14.27 4.81
C SER A 69 3.24 15.09 4.66
N LEU A 70 2.19 14.54 4.01
CA LEU A 70 0.89 15.23 3.86
C LEU A 70 -0.14 14.74 4.87
N PHE A 71 -0.26 13.43 5.06
CA PHE A 71 -1.15 12.79 6.03
C PHE A 71 -0.45 11.58 6.67
N LYS A 72 -0.71 11.33 7.95
CA LYS A 72 -0.26 10.12 8.64
C LYS A 72 -1.02 8.89 8.11
N ALA A 73 -0.40 7.70 8.18
CA ALA A 73 -0.97 6.46 7.65
C ALA A 73 -2.44 6.22 8.01
N PRO A 74 -2.91 6.39 9.26
CA PRO A 74 -4.32 6.18 9.62
C PRO A 74 -5.28 7.23 9.04
N GLU A 75 -4.78 8.39 8.60
CA GLU A 75 -5.57 9.52 8.12
C GLU A 75 -5.82 9.47 6.61
N ILE A 76 -4.96 8.76 5.84
CA ILE A 76 -4.98 8.78 4.38
C ILE A 76 -6.34 8.36 3.80
N LYS A 77 -6.92 7.25 4.28
CA LYS A 77 -8.22 6.78 3.79
C LYS A 77 -9.30 7.83 3.96
N ARG A 78 -9.37 8.46 5.14
CA ARG A 78 -10.34 9.51 5.45
C ARG A 78 -10.11 10.77 4.61
N ALA A 79 -8.85 11.14 4.38
CA ALA A 79 -8.50 12.29 3.55
C ALA A 79 -8.96 12.09 2.09
N VAL A 80 -8.78 10.87 1.54
CA VAL A 80 -9.28 10.53 0.19
C VAL A 80 -10.80 10.51 0.17
N GLN A 81 -11.45 9.88 1.14
CA GLN A 81 -12.90 9.84 1.25
C GLN A 81 -13.51 11.24 1.31
N GLY A 82 -12.91 12.15 2.09
CA GLY A 82 -13.34 13.54 2.24
C GLY A 82 -12.94 14.47 1.10
N GLY A 83 -12.16 14.00 0.10
CA GLY A 83 -11.68 14.79 -1.04
C GLY A 83 -10.53 15.76 -0.69
N GLN A 84 -9.91 15.62 0.49
CA GLN A 84 -8.72 16.39 0.88
C GLN A 84 -7.47 15.93 0.11
N ALA A 85 -7.46 14.69 -0.36
CA ALA A 85 -6.56 14.15 -1.37
C ALA A 85 -7.40 13.41 -2.42
N GLN A 86 -6.99 13.42 -3.67
CA GLN A 86 -7.75 12.79 -4.76
C GLN A 86 -7.42 11.30 -4.87
N ALA A 87 -6.22 10.90 -4.50
CA ALA A 87 -5.79 9.50 -4.38
C ALA A 87 -4.99 9.32 -3.09
N GLY A 88 -4.67 8.08 -2.72
CA GLY A 88 -3.83 7.79 -1.56
C GLY A 88 -3.47 6.33 -1.48
N GLU A 89 -2.31 6.03 -0.88
CA GLU A 89 -1.87 4.68 -0.61
C GLU A 89 -2.13 4.31 0.86
N LEU A 90 -2.71 3.15 1.09
CA LEU A 90 -3.00 2.65 2.43
C LEU A 90 -2.68 1.16 2.59
N LEU A 91 -2.23 0.76 3.76
CA LEU A 91 -2.10 -0.65 4.13
C LEU A 91 -3.49 -1.18 4.54
N MET A 92 -4.02 -2.13 3.79
CA MET A 92 -5.42 -2.57 3.92
C MET A 92 -5.76 -3.05 5.33
N VAL A 93 -4.92 -3.87 5.94
CA VAL A 93 -5.13 -4.46 7.26
C VAL A 93 -5.28 -3.43 8.40
N ASN A 94 -4.83 -2.19 8.20
CA ASN A 94 -4.99 -1.13 9.21
C ASN A 94 -6.46 -0.76 9.45
N PHE A 95 -7.33 -1.05 8.50
CA PHE A 95 -8.75 -0.67 8.52
C PHE A 95 -9.69 -1.83 8.85
N GLN A 96 -9.15 -2.98 9.32
CA GLN A 96 -9.97 -4.18 9.63
C GLN A 96 -11.04 -3.95 10.70
N ASN A 97 -10.88 -2.94 11.57
CA ASN A 97 -11.89 -2.59 12.56
C ASN A 97 -13.10 -1.85 11.96
N GLU A 98 -12.94 -1.23 10.77
CA GLU A 98 -14.06 -0.63 10.05
C GLU A 98 -14.85 -1.66 9.25
N TRP A 99 -14.14 -2.66 8.74
CA TRP A 99 -14.72 -3.74 7.95
C TRP A 99 -13.77 -4.95 7.94
N PRO A 100 -14.21 -6.14 8.39
CA PRO A 100 -13.33 -7.30 8.58
C PRO A 100 -12.52 -7.69 7.33
N LEU A 101 -13.06 -7.55 6.12
CA LEU A 101 -12.36 -7.96 4.90
C LEU A 101 -11.10 -7.14 4.61
N TRP A 102 -10.96 -5.94 5.17
CA TRP A 102 -9.68 -5.21 5.13
C TRP A 102 -8.55 -5.97 5.83
N GLY A 103 -8.89 -6.85 6.78
CA GLY A 103 -7.92 -7.65 7.55
C GLY A 103 -7.60 -9.02 6.95
N LEU A 104 -8.25 -9.41 5.84
CA LEU A 104 -8.15 -10.76 5.27
C LEU A 104 -6.71 -11.18 4.97
N ASP A 105 -5.90 -10.27 4.41
CA ASP A 105 -4.51 -10.52 4.05
C ASP A 105 -3.50 -10.37 5.19
N GLY A 106 -3.99 -10.05 6.39
CA GLY A 106 -3.22 -10.01 7.63
C GLY A 106 -3.37 -11.27 8.50
N ILE A 107 -4.09 -12.30 8.02
CA ILE A 107 -4.28 -13.55 8.73
C ILE A 107 -3.07 -14.45 8.49
N PRO A 108 -2.28 -14.80 9.53
CA PRO A 108 -1.09 -15.62 9.37
C PRO A 108 -1.43 -17.00 8.78
N PHE A 109 -0.61 -17.44 7.84
CA PHE A 109 -0.67 -18.75 7.17
C PHE A 109 -1.94 -19.05 6.35
N LEU A 110 -2.77 -18.04 6.09
CA LEU A 110 -3.88 -18.16 5.13
C LEU A 110 -3.35 -18.17 3.68
N ALA A 111 -2.44 -17.25 3.36
CA ALA A 111 -1.74 -17.16 2.07
C ALA A 111 -0.27 -16.78 2.31
N THR A 112 0.66 -17.68 1.98
CA THR A 112 2.08 -17.61 2.37
C THR A 112 3.04 -17.43 1.20
N SER A 113 2.53 -17.49 -0.02
CA SER A 113 3.28 -17.27 -1.26
C SER A 113 2.65 -16.16 -2.10
N TYR A 114 3.40 -15.60 -3.05
CA TYR A 114 2.88 -14.62 -4.01
C TYR A 114 1.72 -15.18 -4.83
N ALA A 115 1.80 -16.44 -5.25
CA ALA A 115 0.72 -17.09 -5.99
C ALA A 115 -0.56 -17.20 -5.16
N GLU A 116 -0.45 -17.64 -3.89
CA GLU A 116 -1.60 -17.71 -2.98
C GLU A 116 -2.15 -16.32 -2.64
N SER A 117 -1.27 -15.34 -2.36
CA SER A 117 -1.68 -13.96 -2.07
C SER A 117 -2.40 -13.33 -3.25
N LYS A 118 -1.96 -13.62 -4.50
CA LYS A 118 -2.63 -13.15 -5.72
C LYS A 118 -4.02 -13.77 -5.89
N LYS A 119 -4.18 -15.08 -5.63
CA LYS A 119 -5.49 -15.76 -5.63
C LYS A 119 -6.43 -15.17 -4.57
N LEU A 120 -5.92 -14.95 -3.34
CA LEU A 120 -6.69 -14.34 -2.26
C LEU A 120 -7.14 -12.92 -2.60
N TYR A 121 -6.26 -12.13 -3.22
CA TYR A 121 -6.58 -10.80 -3.72
C TYR A 121 -7.68 -10.84 -4.80
N GLN A 122 -7.55 -11.72 -5.78
CA GLN A 122 -8.56 -11.88 -6.83
C GLN A 122 -9.93 -12.30 -6.28
N ALA A 123 -9.96 -13.22 -5.30
CA ALA A 123 -11.19 -13.65 -4.64
C ALA A 123 -11.90 -12.53 -3.85
N SER A 124 -11.14 -11.52 -3.36
CA SER A 124 -11.67 -10.42 -2.55
C SER A 124 -11.86 -9.11 -3.32
N LYS A 125 -11.24 -8.95 -4.51
CA LYS A 125 -11.12 -7.66 -5.22
C LYS A 125 -12.47 -6.99 -5.51
N GLU A 126 -13.44 -7.75 -6.02
CA GLU A 126 -14.76 -7.22 -6.35
C GLU A 126 -15.50 -6.73 -5.10
N THR A 127 -15.46 -7.51 -4.01
CA THR A 127 -16.07 -7.16 -2.74
C THR A 127 -15.43 -5.89 -2.14
N VAL A 128 -14.10 -5.77 -2.24
CA VAL A 128 -13.35 -4.57 -1.83
C VAL A 128 -13.73 -3.35 -2.67
N GLN A 129 -13.83 -3.50 -3.99
CA GLN A 129 -14.25 -2.43 -4.89
C GLN A 129 -15.66 -1.93 -4.58
N LYS A 130 -16.61 -2.87 -4.35
CA LYS A 130 -17.98 -2.54 -3.95
C LYS A 130 -17.98 -1.74 -2.64
N LYS A 131 -17.23 -2.20 -1.63
CA LYS A 131 -17.15 -1.53 -0.33
C LYS A 131 -16.58 -0.12 -0.40
N LEU A 132 -15.54 0.07 -1.21
CA LEU A 132 -15.00 1.40 -1.49
C LEU A 132 -16.01 2.29 -2.21
N GLY A 133 -16.75 1.76 -3.18
CA GLY A 133 -17.80 2.46 -3.91
C GLY A 133 -18.90 2.99 -2.98
N GLU A 134 -19.35 2.18 -2.02
CA GLU A 134 -20.31 2.58 -0.97
C GLU A 134 -19.80 3.75 -0.11
N GLN A 135 -18.47 3.92 -0.04
CA GLN A 135 -17.79 4.98 0.71
C GLN A 135 -17.35 6.17 -0.16
N GLY A 136 -17.78 6.23 -1.42
CA GLY A 136 -17.41 7.31 -2.36
C GLY A 136 -15.94 7.24 -2.84
N MET A 137 -15.34 6.06 -2.78
CA MET A 137 -13.97 5.80 -3.22
C MET A 137 -13.92 4.67 -4.27
N MET A 138 -12.77 4.47 -4.88
CA MET A 138 -12.51 3.35 -5.77
C MET A 138 -11.10 2.79 -5.57
N LEU A 139 -10.94 1.50 -5.82
CA LEU A 139 -9.63 0.85 -5.89
C LEU A 139 -9.03 1.12 -7.26
N LEU A 140 -7.85 1.73 -7.31
CA LEU A 140 -7.06 1.80 -8.54
C LEU A 140 -6.25 0.50 -8.73
N TYR A 141 -5.47 0.11 -7.72
CA TYR A 141 -4.70 -1.14 -7.71
C TYR A 141 -4.24 -1.50 -6.30
N ALA A 142 -3.73 -2.72 -6.12
CA ALA A 142 -3.07 -3.12 -4.88
C ALA A 142 -1.78 -3.91 -5.15
N VAL A 143 -0.79 -3.76 -4.26
CA VAL A 143 0.52 -4.42 -4.36
C VAL A 143 0.83 -5.12 -3.05
N ALA A 144 1.29 -6.38 -3.14
CA ALA A 144 1.70 -7.15 -1.97
C ALA A 144 3.06 -6.68 -1.44
N TRP A 145 3.21 -6.67 -0.12
CA TRP A 145 4.51 -6.63 0.55
C TRP A 145 5.19 -7.99 0.48
N PRO A 146 6.53 -8.04 0.60
CA PRO A 146 7.23 -9.30 0.81
C PRO A 146 6.71 -10.05 2.05
N PRO A 147 6.90 -11.38 2.11
CA PRO A 147 6.45 -12.20 3.22
C PRO A 147 6.92 -11.67 4.57
N GLN A 148 6.06 -11.79 5.60
CA GLN A 148 6.33 -11.28 6.93
C GLN A 148 7.08 -12.31 7.78
N GLY A 149 8.14 -11.85 8.48
CA GLY A 149 8.93 -12.60 9.45
C GLY A 149 9.05 -11.85 10.77
N ILE A 150 9.75 -12.43 11.74
CA ILE A 150 9.87 -11.92 13.11
C ILE A 150 11.26 -11.31 13.32
N PHE A 151 11.31 -10.03 13.66
CA PHE A 151 12.51 -9.31 14.08
C PHE A 151 12.65 -9.33 15.60
N THR A 152 13.85 -9.69 16.12
CA THR A 152 14.12 -9.81 17.56
C THR A 152 15.55 -9.43 17.90
N LYS A 153 15.80 -9.11 19.20
CA LYS A 153 17.15 -8.91 19.75
C LYS A 153 17.93 -10.21 19.89
N LYS A 154 17.23 -11.34 20.18
CA LYS A 154 17.80 -12.67 20.36
C LYS A 154 17.09 -13.64 19.43
N GLN A 155 17.76 -14.73 19.06
CA GLN A 155 17.13 -15.81 18.31
C GLN A 155 15.98 -16.42 19.13
N VAL A 156 14.84 -16.67 18.48
CA VAL A 156 13.67 -17.28 19.09
C VAL A 156 13.42 -18.65 18.47
N ALA A 157 13.08 -19.64 19.30
CA ALA A 157 12.81 -21.01 18.90
C ALA A 157 11.34 -21.43 19.10
N SER A 158 10.56 -20.65 19.86
CA SER A 158 9.16 -20.91 20.16
C SER A 158 8.41 -19.60 20.39
N ALA A 159 7.07 -19.61 20.38
CA ALA A 159 6.27 -18.44 20.77
C ALA A 159 6.49 -18.06 22.24
N ALA A 160 6.87 -19.00 23.10
CA ALA A 160 7.16 -18.71 24.52
C ALA A 160 8.32 -17.72 24.70
N ASP A 161 9.28 -17.70 23.78
CA ASP A 161 10.43 -16.79 23.79
C ASP A 161 10.02 -15.32 23.52
N LEU A 162 8.81 -15.10 23.01
CA LEU A 162 8.24 -13.77 22.75
C LEU A 162 7.47 -13.20 23.95
N LYS A 163 7.24 -13.99 25.00
CA LYS A 163 6.45 -13.57 26.16
C LYS A 163 7.08 -12.37 26.87
N GLY A 164 6.26 -11.33 27.08
CA GLY A 164 6.66 -10.12 27.79
C GLY A 164 7.53 -9.16 26.99
N ILE A 165 7.93 -9.47 25.76
CA ILE A 165 8.74 -8.59 24.89
C ILE A 165 7.86 -7.44 24.38
N LYS A 166 8.42 -6.22 24.37
CA LYS A 166 7.77 -5.05 23.76
C LYS A 166 7.68 -5.21 22.25
N TRP A 167 6.46 -5.41 21.78
CA TRP A 167 6.17 -5.75 20.39
C TRP A 167 5.56 -4.58 19.65
N ARG A 168 6.14 -4.19 18.53
CA ARG A 168 5.49 -3.23 17.64
C ARG A 168 4.28 -3.85 16.98
N ALA A 169 3.13 -3.22 17.14
CA ALA A 169 1.94 -3.47 16.34
C ALA A 169 1.77 -2.32 15.33
N TYR A 170 1.69 -2.63 14.05
CA TYR A 170 1.37 -1.63 13.00
C TYR A 170 -0.11 -1.70 12.58
N SER A 171 -0.80 -2.73 13.01
CA SER A 171 -2.20 -2.99 12.67
C SER A 171 -2.89 -3.73 13.83
N PRO A 172 -4.24 -3.76 13.87
CA PRO A 172 -4.96 -4.59 14.84
C PRO A 172 -4.61 -6.08 14.74
N ALA A 173 -4.32 -6.60 13.53
CA ALA A 173 -3.88 -7.99 13.35
C ALA A 173 -2.55 -8.26 14.05
N THR A 174 -1.55 -7.39 13.88
CA THR A 174 -0.23 -7.57 14.53
C THR A 174 -0.27 -7.32 16.05
N ALA A 175 -1.22 -6.51 16.54
CA ALA A 175 -1.50 -6.42 17.98
C ALA A 175 -2.08 -7.75 18.50
N ARG A 176 -3.01 -8.36 17.78
CA ARG A 176 -3.61 -9.65 18.14
C ARG A 176 -2.58 -10.78 18.16
N ILE A 177 -1.64 -10.81 17.23
CA ILE A 177 -0.51 -11.76 17.26
C ILE A 177 0.28 -11.59 18.57
N ALA A 178 0.65 -10.35 18.92
CA ALA A 178 1.39 -10.06 20.16
C ALA A 178 0.64 -10.59 21.40
N GLU A 179 -0.64 -10.32 21.50
CA GLU A 179 -1.48 -10.83 22.60
C GLU A 179 -1.47 -12.37 22.68
N LEU A 180 -1.64 -13.04 21.54
CA LEU A 180 -1.70 -14.51 21.47
C LEU A 180 -0.38 -15.19 21.84
N VAL A 181 0.76 -14.55 21.57
CA VAL A 181 2.10 -15.05 21.98
C VAL A 181 2.53 -14.50 23.36
N GLY A 182 1.70 -13.70 24.04
CA GLY A 182 1.99 -13.12 25.34
C GLY A 182 3.02 -11.98 25.31
N ALA A 183 3.29 -11.37 24.17
CA ALA A 183 4.08 -10.16 24.03
C ALA A 183 3.28 -8.91 24.42
N GLN A 184 3.95 -7.78 24.58
CA GLN A 184 3.34 -6.51 24.98
C GLN A 184 3.21 -5.59 23.75
N PRO A 185 2.01 -5.46 23.12
CA PRO A 185 1.85 -4.66 21.93
C PRO A 185 1.93 -3.16 22.19
N VAL A 186 2.67 -2.46 21.35
CA VAL A 186 2.73 -1.01 21.28
C VAL A 186 2.48 -0.58 19.84
N THR A 187 1.52 0.32 19.62
CA THR A 187 1.20 0.81 18.27
C THR A 187 2.25 1.83 17.82
N VAL A 188 2.99 1.50 16.76
CA VAL A 188 4.02 2.35 16.16
C VAL A 188 3.92 2.29 14.64
N GLN A 189 3.75 3.45 14.00
CA GLN A 189 3.68 3.55 12.54
C GLN A 189 5.08 3.45 11.90
N GLN A 190 5.12 3.20 10.58
CA GLN A 190 6.36 3.00 9.83
C GLN A 190 7.37 4.13 10.03
N ALA A 191 6.92 5.38 9.91
CA ALA A 191 7.78 6.56 10.00
C ALA A 191 8.42 6.77 11.39
N GLU A 192 7.86 6.16 12.45
CA GLU A 192 8.30 6.29 13.85
C GLU A 192 9.16 5.10 14.30
N LEU A 193 9.24 4.02 13.49
CA LEU A 193 9.78 2.74 13.94
C LEU A 193 11.27 2.81 14.33
N SER A 194 12.10 3.50 13.54
CA SER A 194 13.54 3.62 13.83
C SER A 194 13.77 4.27 15.19
N GLN A 195 13.03 5.34 15.49
CA GLN A 195 13.13 6.03 16.79
C GLN A 195 12.60 5.16 17.94
N ALA A 196 11.49 4.44 17.72
CA ALA A 196 10.92 3.56 18.74
C ALA A 196 11.86 2.40 19.10
N MET A 197 12.63 1.88 18.16
CA MET A 197 13.68 0.88 18.41
C MET A 197 14.86 1.50 19.17
N ALA A 198 15.33 2.66 18.73
CA ALA A 198 16.46 3.37 19.37
C ALA A 198 16.20 3.71 20.84
N THR A 199 14.96 4.04 21.20
CA THR A 199 14.53 4.37 22.57
C THR A 199 14.10 3.16 23.39
N GLY A 200 14.09 1.94 22.80
CA GLY A 200 13.68 0.71 23.48
C GLY A 200 12.17 0.61 23.74
N VAL A 201 11.36 1.41 23.06
CA VAL A 201 9.89 1.28 23.05
C VAL A 201 9.47 0.03 22.27
N VAL A 202 10.26 -0.37 21.26
CA VAL A 202 10.09 -1.57 20.47
C VAL A 202 11.32 -2.45 20.59
N GLU A 203 11.11 -3.74 20.88
CA GLU A 203 12.16 -4.77 21.01
C GLU A 203 11.95 -5.96 20.09
N SER A 204 10.77 -6.06 19.46
CA SER A 204 10.42 -7.10 18.48
C SER A 204 9.23 -6.65 17.64
N TYR A 205 9.09 -7.25 16.46
CA TYR A 205 7.91 -7.07 15.62
C TYR A 205 7.88 -8.09 14.46
N MET A 206 6.71 -8.26 13.84
CA MET A 206 6.60 -8.93 12.54
C MET A 206 6.48 -7.90 11.43
N SER A 207 7.25 -8.08 10.38
CA SER A 207 7.17 -7.31 9.13
C SER A 207 7.99 -7.97 8.03
N SER A 208 8.03 -7.34 6.84
CA SER A 208 8.86 -7.79 5.72
C SER A 208 10.33 -7.39 5.87
N GLY A 209 11.22 -8.08 5.15
CA GLY A 209 12.61 -7.68 5.00
C GLY A 209 12.78 -6.25 4.47
N SER A 210 11.85 -5.79 3.60
CA SER A 210 11.83 -4.41 3.10
C SER A 210 11.69 -3.39 4.25
N THR A 211 10.70 -3.57 5.13
CA THR A 211 10.56 -2.72 6.31
C THR A 211 11.83 -2.74 7.16
N GLY A 212 12.39 -3.94 7.40
CA GLY A 212 13.62 -4.08 8.19
C GLY A 212 14.79 -3.31 7.61
N TYR A 213 14.94 -3.29 6.29
CA TYR A 213 15.99 -2.55 5.62
C TYR A 213 15.74 -1.03 5.63
N ASP A 214 14.54 -0.59 5.24
CA ASP A 214 14.19 0.83 5.16
C ASP A 214 14.29 1.56 6.51
N THR A 215 13.97 0.86 7.60
CA THR A 215 14.01 1.42 8.96
C THR A 215 15.33 1.12 9.69
N LYS A 216 16.31 0.56 8.98
CA LYS A 216 17.61 0.18 9.53
C LYS A 216 17.50 -0.68 10.80
N THR A 217 16.53 -1.60 10.81
CA THR A 217 16.26 -2.46 11.97
C THR A 217 17.50 -3.23 12.43
N TYR A 218 18.41 -3.56 11.54
CA TYR A 218 19.67 -4.24 11.82
C TYR A 218 20.61 -3.46 12.77
N GLU A 219 20.39 -2.18 12.97
CA GLU A 219 21.13 -1.39 13.98
C GLU A 219 20.70 -1.77 15.39
N HIS A 220 19.44 -2.14 15.61
CA HIS A 220 18.78 -2.34 16.89
C HIS A 220 18.43 -3.80 17.21
N LEU A 221 17.97 -4.55 16.20
CA LEU A 221 17.58 -5.96 16.29
C LEU A 221 18.51 -6.79 15.43
N LYS A 222 18.91 -7.96 15.92
CA LYS A 222 20.00 -8.75 15.28
C LYS A 222 19.53 -10.03 14.62
N PHE A 223 18.27 -10.41 14.80
CA PHE A 223 17.74 -11.68 14.30
C PHE A 223 16.46 -11.45 13.50
N PHE A 224 16.33 -12.17 12.40
CA PHE A 224 15.12 -12.24 11.59
C PHE A 224 14.76 -13.70 11.33
N ALA A 225 13.67 -14.17 11.96
CA ALA A 225 13.10 -15.47 11.67
C ALA A 225 12.20 -15.36 10.43
N ASP A 226 12.60 -15.96 9.32
CA ASP A 226 11.88 -15.92 8.04
C ASP A 226 10.67 -16.87 8.04
N THR A 227 9.61 -16.48 8.76
CA THR A 227 8.40 -17.31 8.91
C THR A 227 7.51 -17.32 7.68
N GLN A 228 7.65 -16.37 6.77
CA GLN A 228 6.82 -16.21 5.56
C GLN A 228 5.32 -16.28 5.87
N ALA A 229 4.90 -15.65 6.98
CA ALA A 229 3.61 -15.92 7.58
C ALA A 229 2.41 -15.38 6.77
N TRP A 230 2.54 -14.25 6.09
CA TRP A 230 1.55 -13.66 5.18
C TRP A 230 2.18 -12.56 4.32
N LEU A 231 1.46 -12.09 3.29
CA LEU A 231 1.85 -11.01 2.39
C LEU A 231 0.75 -9.94 2.40
N PRO A 232 0.80 -8.93 3.30
CA PRO A 232 -0.21 -7.88 3.34
C PRO A 232 -0.14 -7.00 2.09
N LYS A 233 -1.21 -6.27 1.78
CA LYS A 233 -1.27 -5.42 0.60
C LYS A 233 -1.46 -3.95 0.94
N ASN A 234 -0.71 -3.10 0.22
CA ASN A 234 -1.08 -1.72 0.06
C ASN A 234 -2.09 -1.59 -1.08
N ALA A 235 -3.13 -0.82 -0.85
CA ALA A 235 -4.08 -0.40 -1.87
C ALA A 235 -3.86 1.07 -2.22
N VAL A 236 -3.88 1.39 -3.52
CA VAL A 236 -3.98 2.75 -4.01
C VAL A 236 -5.44 2.99 -4.36
N ILE A 237 -6.05 3.93 -3.65
CA ILE A 237 -7.45 4.30 -3.78
C ILE A 237 -7.58 5.70 -4.34
N ALA A 238 -8.71 6.00 -4.98
CA ALA A 238 -9.06 7.34 -5.42
C ALA A 238 -10.44 7.77 -4.92
N ASN A 239 -10.61 9.07 -4.76
CA ASN A 239 -11.92 9.68 -4.52
C ASN A 239 -12.77 9.53 -5.80
N LYS A 240 -13.95 8.90 -5.67
CA LYS A 240 -14.82 8.58 -6.81
C LYS A 240 -15.29 9.84 -7.54
N LYS A 241 -15.62 10.90 -6.82
CA LYS A 241 -16.04 12.17 -7.41
C LYS A 241 -14.91 12.86 -8.19
N ALA A 242 -13.67 12.78 -7.68
CA ALA A 242 -12.51 13.31 -8.41
C ALA A 242 -12.24 12.53 -9.69
N PHE A 243 -12.40 11.20 -9.67
CA PHE A 243 -12.29 10.36 -10.85
C PHE A 243 -13.40 10.65 -11.88
N ASP A 244 -14.65 10.76 -11.44
CA ASP A 244 -15.80 11.00 -12.33
C ASP A 244 -15.77 12.40 -12.98
N ALA A 245 -15.04 13.35 -12.40
CA ALA A 245 -14.83 14.68 -12.96
C ALA A 245 -13.82 14.72 -14.13
N LEU A 246 -13.05 13.65 -14.33
CA LEU A 246 -12.12 13.53 -15.46
C LEU A 246 -12.87 13.20 -16.75
N ASP A 247 -12.35 13.65 -17.90
CA ASP A 247 -12.87 13.20 -19.20
C ASP A 247 -12.57 11.71 -19.39
N LYS A 248 -13.36 11.05 -20.26
CA LYS A 248 -13.26 9.60 -20.48
C LYS A 248 -11.86 9.14 -20.90
N ALA A 249 -11.18 9.87 -21.76
CA ALA A 249 -9.83 9.53 -22.21
C ALA A 249 -8.82 9.60 -21.05
N THR A 250 -8.97 10.60 -20.17
CA THR A 250 -8.15 10.74 -18.97
C THR A 250 -8.43 9.63 -17.95
N GLN A 251 -9.70 9.25 -17.76
CA GLN A 251 -10.08 8.09 -16.92
C GLN A 251 -9.44 6.80 -17.44
N ASP A 252 -9.53 6.55 -18.76
CA ASP A 252 -8.96 5.34 -19.38
C ASP A 252 -7.43 5.32 -19.27
N GLY A 253 -6.76 6.46 -19.45
CA GLY A 253 -5.33 6.61 -19.25
C GLY A 253 -4.90 6.31 -17.81
N LEU A 254 -5.63 6.83 -16.83
CA LEU A 254 -5.40 6.57 -15.41
C LEU A 254 -5.56 5.08 -15.06
N LEU A 255 -6.63 4.43 -15.53
CA LEU A 255 -6.88 3.01 -15.26
C LEU A 255 -5.85 2.10 -15.94
N LYS A 256 -5.41 2.45 -17.16
CA LYS A 256 -4.33 1.73 -17.84
C LYS A 256 -3.02 1.82 -17.04
N ALA A 257 -2.62 3.01 -16.64
CA ALA A 257 -1.43 3.21 -15.82
C ALA A 257 -1.53 2.49 -14.45
N ALA A 258 -2.73 2.43 -13.86
CA ALA A 258 -2.99 1.69 -12.62
C ALA A 258 -2.77 0.17 -12.79
N ALA A 259 -3.26 -0.42 -13.89
CA ALA A 259 -3.05 -1.84 -14.19
C ALA A 259 -1.55 -2.17 -14.41
N GLU A 260 -0.81 -1.29 -15.10
CA GLU A 260 0.63 -1.42 -15.29
C GLU A 260 1.40 -1.29 -13.96
N ALA A 261 0.97 -0.36 -13.09
CA ALA A 261 1.54 -0.18 -11.75
C ALA A 261 1.27 -1.38 -10.84
N GLU A 262 0.08 -2.00 -10.92
CA GLU A 262 -0.24 -3.26 -10.20
C GLU A 262 0.73 -4.36 -10.63
N ALA A 263 0.84 -4.62 -11.92
CA ALA A 263 1.71 -5.68 -12.45
C ALA A 263 3.18 -5.46 -12.07
N ARG A 264 3.70 -4.25 -12.28
CA ARG A 264 5.07 -3.85 -11.93
C ARG A 264 5.33 -3.99 -10.43
N GLY A 265 4.40 -3.53 -9.58
CA GLY A 265 4.53 -3.58 -8.13
C GLY A 265 4.63 -5.02 -7.61
N TRP A 266 3.77 -5.92 -8.07
CA TRP A 266 3.82 -7.34 -7.70
C TRP A 266 5.13 -8.00 -8.13
N ALA A 267 5.56 -7.80 -9.38
CA ALA A 267 6.82 -8.35 -9.88
C ALA A 267 8.04 -7.80 -9.12
N THR A 268 8.01 -6.51 -8.76
CA THR A 268 9.10 -5.88 -7.99
C THR A 268 9.13 -6.42 -6.56
N SER A 269 7.99 -6.56 -5.90
CA SER A 269 7.89 -7.11 -4.54
C SER A 269 8.48 -8.53 -4.48
N GLU A 270 8.08 -9.40 -5.42
CA GLU A 270 8.55 -10.78 -5.49
C GLU A 270 10.06 -10.86 -5.74
N ARG A 271 10.56 -10.15 -6.74
CA ARG A 271 11.99 -10.09 -7.06
C ARG A 271 12.82 -9.58 -5.88
N LYS A 272 12.38 -8.50 -5.23
CA LYS A 272 13.10 -7.87 -4.11
C LYS A 272 13.04 -8.66 -2.80
N THR A 273 12.22 -9.69 -2.67
CA THR A 273 12.09 -10.46 -1.41
C THR A 273 13.44 -10.97 -0.92
N ASN A 274 14.17 -11.72 -1.75
CA ASN A 274 15.49 -12.23 -1.38
C ASN A 274 16.57 -11.16 -1.32
N GLU A 275 16.48 -10.14 -2.18
CA GLU A 275 17.39 -8.99 -2.15
C GLU A 275 17.35 -8.27 -0.77
N TYR A 276 16.18 -8.07 -0.19
CA TYR A 276 16.06 -7.50 1.15
C TYR A 276 16.63 -8.38 2.25
N LEU A 277 16.43 -9.71 2.18
CA LEU A 277 17.03 -10.64 3.14
C LEU A 277 18.55 -10.61 3.07
N ASP A 278 19.12 -10.52 1.87
CA ASP A 278 20.57 -10.40 1.67
C ASP A 278 21.10 -9.05 2.17
N LEU A 279 20.36 -7.97 1.96
CA LEU A 279 20.69 -6.65 2.51
C LEU A 279 20.69 -6.67 4.04
N LEU A 280 19.73 -7.33 4.69
CA LEU A 280 19.72 -7.51 6.14
C LEU A 280 20.97 -8.28 6.62
N ARG A 281 21.32 -9.41 5.96
CA ARG A 281 22.54 -10.20 6.27
C ARG A 281 23.81 -9.36 6.11
N LYS A 282 23.91 -8.62 5.00
CA LYS A 282 25.07 -7.74 4.71
C LYS A 282 25.24 -6.66 5.77
N ASN A 283 24.17 -6.22 6.42
CA ASN A 283 24.18 -5.25 7.51
C ASN A 283 24.28 -5.92 8.91
N GLY A 284 24.68 -7.18 9.00
CA GLY A 284 24.99 -7.87 10.25
C GLY A 284 23.81 -8.49 10.98
N MET A 285 22.65 -8.69 10.30
CA MET A 285 21.50 -9.39 10.87
C MET A 285 21.59 -10.89 10.56
N THR A 286 21.32 -11.73 11.55
CA THR A 286 21.16 -13.17 11.37
C THR A 286 19.76 -13.46 10.84
N VAL A 287 19.66 -13.75 9.55
CA VAL A 287 18.42 -14.22 8.89
C VAL A 287 18.42 -15.74 8.90
N TYR A 288 17.44 -16.37 9.54
CA TYR A 288 17.41 -17.80 9.77
C TYR A 288 16.02 -18.41 9.50
N ALA A 289 16.00 -19.69 9.16
CA ALA A 289 14.78 -20.47 9.07
C ALA A 289 14.22 -20.71 10.49
N PRO A 290 12.93 -20.46 10.73
CA PRO A 290 12.33 -20.69 12.04
C PRO A 290 12.37 -22.18 12.41
N SER A 291 12.43 -22.48 13.73
CA SER A 291 12.33 -23.85 14.22
C SER A 291 10.96 -24.47 13.92
N ALA A 292 10.86 -25.78 13.89
CA ALA A 292 9.60 -26.50 13.75
C ALA A 292 8.60 -26.14 14.88
N GLN A 293 9.09 -25.90 16.10
CA GLN A 293 8.28 -25.50 17.23
C GLN A 293 7.70 -24.09 17.02
N LEU A 294 8.54 -23.12 16.66
CA LEU A 294 8.07 -21.74 16.37
C LEU A 294 7.02 -21.75 15.27
N MET A 295 7.25 -22.50 14.18
CA MET A 295 6.27 -22.60 13.08
C MET A 295 4.95 -23.24 13.55
N THR A 296 5.00 -24.28 14.39
CA THR A 296 3.81 -24.92 14.95
C THR A 296 3.02 -23.93 15.81
N ASP A 297 3.70 -23.20 16.69
CA ASP A 297 3.07 -22.20 17.56
C ASP A 297 2.44 -21.07 16.76
N MET A 298 3.16 -20.53 15.78
CA MET A 298 2.67 -19.43 14.93
C MET A 298 1.50 -19.86 14.02
N ARG A 299 1.46 -21.12 13.56
CA ARG A 299 0.28 -21.66 12.84
C ARG A 299 -0.96 -21.73 13.74
N LYS A 300 -0.82 -22.12 15.00
CA LYS A 300 -1.94 -22.07 15.96
C LYS A 300 -2.45 -20.64 16.17
N VAL A 301 -1.55 -19.65 16.19
CA VAL A 301 -1.94 -18.22 16.20
C VAL A 301 -2.77 -17.90 14.96
N GLY A 302 -2.31 -18.32 13.77
CA GLY A 302 -3.03 -18.13 12.51
C GLY A 302 -4.42 -18.78 12.51
N ASP A 303 -4.53 -20.04 12.97
CA ASP A 303 -5.80 -20.76 13.07
C ASP A 303 -6.80 -20.04 13.99
N THR A 304 -6.31 -19.57 15.14
CA THR A 304 -7.13 -18.77 16.08
C THR A 304 -7.61 -17.48 15.43
N MET A 305 -6.71 -16.75 14.75
CA MET A 305 -7.05 -15.50 14.09
C MET A 305 -8.00 -15.69 12.92
N LEU A 306 -7.85 -16.77 12.14
CA LEU A 306 -8.78 -17.10 11.05
C LEU A 306 -10.19 -17.38 11.59
N LYS A 307 -10.28 -18.14 12.69
CA LYS A 307 -11.57 -18.39 13.36
C LYS A 307 -12.19 -17.08 13.85
N ASP A 308 -11.46 -16.27 14.62
CA ASP A 308 -11.92 -14.98 15.14
C ASP A 308 -12.36 -14.04 14.00
N TRP A 309 -11.66 -14.09 12.88
CA TRP A 309 -11.97 -13.28 11.70
C TRP A 309 -13.24 -13.77 10.99
N LEU A 310 -13.41 -15.07 10.79
CA LEU A 310 -14.61 -15.65 10.18
C LEU A 310 -15.86 -15.34 11.02
N ASP A 311 -15.76 -15.43 12.36
CA ASP A 311 -16.84 -15.08 13.27
C ASP A 311 -17.27 -13.60 13.11
N LYS A 312 -16.31 -12.69 12.88
CA LYS A 312 -16.56 -11.24 12.66
C LYS A 312 -17.03 -10.92 11.25
N ALA A 313 -16.45 -11.56 10.24
CA ALA A 313 -16.74 -11.30 8.82
C ALA A 313 -18.06 -11.97 8.37
N GLY A 314 -18.54 -12.98 9.10
CA GLY A 314 -19.80 -13.65 8.83
C GLY A 314 -19.88 -14.28 7.44
N ALA A 315 -21.07 -14.23 6.84
CA ALA A 315 -21.34 -14.82 5.53
C ALA A 315 -20.48 -14.21 4.41
N GLU A 316 -20.25 -12.91 4.44
CA GLU A 316 -19.46 -12.21 3.43
C GLU A 316 -18.00 -12.70 3.42
N GLY A 317 -17.39 -12.82 4.60
CA GLY A 317 -16.02 -13.34 4.74
C GLY A 317 -15.92 -14.81 4.34
N LYS A 318 -16.94 -15.62 4.70
CA LYS A 318 -16.99 -17.03 4.32
C LYS A 318 -17.00 -17.21 2.80
N VAL A 319 -17.80 -16.46 2.08
CA VAL A 319 -17.87 -16.49 0.60
C VAL A 319 -16.50 -16.23 -0.02
N VAL A 320 -15.77 -15.22 0.45
CA VAL A 320 -14.45 -14.89 -0.08
C VAL A 320 -13.42 -15.98 0.22
N VAL A 321 -13.42 -16.54 1.44
CA VAL A 321 -12.47 -17.62 1.82
C VAL A 321 -12.79 -18.91 1.06
N ASP A 322 -14.06 -19.24 0.86
CA ASP A 322 -14.49 -20.41 0.08
C ASP A 322 -14.08 -20.26 -1.40
N ALA A 323 -14.28 -19.07 -2.00
CA ALA A 323 -13.82 -18.78 -3.35
C ALA A 323 -12.29 -18.90 -3.50
N TYR A 324 -11.53 -18.35 -2.53
CA TYR A 324 -10.09 -18.51 -2.48
C TYR A 324 -9.65 -19.97 -2.39
N ARG A 325 -10.29 -20.76 -1.54
CA ARG A 325 -9.99 -22.20 -1.36
C ARG A 325 -10.34 -23.01 -2.58
N ALA A 326 -11.43 -22.68 -3.27
CA ALA A 326 -11.84 -23.34 -4.53
C ALA A 326 -10.86 -23.05 -5.70
N ALA A 327 -10.18 -21.91 -5.67
CA ALA A 327 -9.17 -21.54 -6.67
C ALA A 327 -7.78 -22.19 -6.42
N LYS A 328 -7.62 -22.93 -5.33
CA LYS A 328 -6.40 -23.72 -5.07
C LYS A 328 -6.41 -25.00 -5.90
#